data_7dc7173be4bae99490564178295ee74d
#
_entry.id   7dc7173be4bae99490564178295ee74d
#
_cell.length_a   1.000
_cell.length_b   1.000
_cell.length_c   1.000
_cell.angle_alpha   90.00
_cell.angle_beta   90.00
_cell.angle_gamma   90.00
#
_symmetry.space_group_name_H-M   'P 1'
#
loop_
_entity.id
_entity.type
_entity.pdbx_description
1 polymer ?
#
loop_
_entity_poly.entity_id
_entity_poly.type
_entity_poly.pdbx_seq_one_letter_code
_entity_poly.pdbx_strand_id
1 'polypeptide(L)'
;MLTHALADTTADGYERQWRRFARYCEDEGVSALPAAPTTVVCYLGTVLRRGTVSPSSLQNYLSPINTRHASVGLPRPALGHLVHSARTGFARLFSAAAGALPETRRPLPAPVMWRIVTLALHEPAFSWRVRWAALVTAFLVTRRTGEVLDLELGDVTVRPDGGVHIQVRFHKGAERRSRLERLTFDVPPARGGHYDPPLLVLRRLLADLHAARAPPSRLLFAPPGMRRSPTSDDMTSWLQAALQRLGISAPPGVKWCSYSARGGGATALHLCGLSPPGVAQLLGHKGNDPRTALAHYIDLLAPRSAEAWWLCGRYIP
;
A
#
# COMPACT_ATOMS: atom_id res chain seq x y z
N MET A 1 16.43 16.16 20.05
CA MET A 1 15.63 16.87 19.02
C MET A 1 15.56 16.17 17.66
N LEU A 2 16.61 15.51 17.16
CA LEU A 2 16.55 14.83 15.83
C LEU A 2 15.74 13.51 15.84
N THR A 3 15.54 12.88 16.96
CA THR A 3 14.74 11.64 17.13
C THR A 3 13.25 11.82 16.82
N HIS A 4 12.71 13.02 16.97
CA HIS A 4 11.30 13.33 16.68
C HIS A 4 11.07 13.84 15.25
N ALA A 5 12.10 13.87 14.40
CA ALA A 5 11.96 14.27 12.99
C ALA A 5 11.45 13.14 12.08
N LEU A 6 11.44 11.91 12.58
CA LEU A 6 10.96 10.72 11.87
C LEU A 6 9.69 10.20 12.57
N ALA A 7 8.76 9.67 11.77
CA ALA A 7 7.63 8.91 12.32
C ALA A 7 8.16 7.67 13.08
N ASP A 8 7.51 7.30 14.18
CA ASP A 8 7.98 6.22 15.09
C ASP A 8 8.30 4.92 14.35
N THR A 9 7.43 4.51 13.43
CA THR A 9 7.66 3.30 12.59
C THR A 9 8.89 3.42 11.69
N THR A 10 9.23 4.63 11.25
CA THR A 10 10.44 4.88 10.44
C THR A 10 11.67 4.88 11.34
N ALA A 11 11.58 5.46 12.54
CA ALA A 11 12.65 5.47 13.52
C ALA A 11 13.03 4.04 13.96
N ASP A 12 12.04 3.20 14.28
CA ASP A 12 12.24 1.79 14.63
C ASP A 12 12.87 0.99 13.47
N GLY A 13 12.40 1.25 12.25
CA GLY A 13 12.97 0.64 11.05
C GLY A 13 14.44 1.02 10.84
N TYR A 14 14.75 2.29 11.04
CA TYR A 14 16.11 2.82 10.92
C TYR A 14 17.04 2.26 12.01
N GLU A 15 16.58 2.22 13.24
CA GLU A 15 17.36 1.66 14.35
C GLU A 15 17.68 0.17 14.15
N ARG A 16 16.72 -0.61 13.67
CA ARG A 16 16.92 -2.03 13.36
C ARG A 16 17.95 -2.23 12.23
N GLN A 17 17.92 -1.41 11.18
CA GLN A 17 18.87 -1.50 10.07
C GLN A 17 20.26 -0.98 10.49
N TRP A 18 20.31 0.05 11.33
CA TRP A 18 21.56 0.54 11.92
C TRP A 18 22.25 -0.56 12.73
N ARG A 19 21.53 -1.23 13.62
CA ARG A 19 22.08 -2.34 14.42
C ARG A 19 22.65 -3.47 13.57
N ARG A 20 22.01 -3.76 12.42
CA ARG A 20 22.53 -4.76 11.47
C ARG A 20 23.86 -4.32 10.85
N PHE A 21 23.97 -3.05 10.48
CA PHE A 21 25.20 -2.49 9.95
C PHE A 21 26.31 -2.43 11.02
N ALA A 22 26.00 -1.98 12.21
CA ALA A 22 26.94 -1.89 13.32
C ALA A 22 27.51 -3.28 13.67
N ARG A 23 26.66 -4.31 13.74
CA ARG A 23 27.11 -5.70 13.95
C ARG A 23 28.02 -6.17 12.83
N TYR A 24 27.65 -5.89 11.55
CA TYR A 24 28.52 -6.21 10.44
C TYR A 24 29.92 -5.57 10.58
N CYS A 25 29.98 -4.30 10.98
CA CYS A 25 31.26 -3.61 11.20
C CYS A 25 32.06 -4.22 12.36
N GLU A 26 31.39 -4.62 13.44
CA GLU A 26 32.01 -5.34 14.56
C GLU A 26 32.59 -6.68 14.12
N ASP A 27 31.82 -7.48 13.36
CA ASP A 27 32.26 -8.78 12.82
C ASP A 27 33.49 -8.64 11.88
N GLU A 28 33.54 -7.54 11.12
CA GLU A 28 34.66 -7.27 10.18
C GLU A 28 35.83 -6.47 10.82
N GLY A 29 35.72 -6.12 12.10
CA GLY A 29 36.75 -5.34 12.80
C GLY A 29 36.94 -3.90 12.30
N VAL A 30 35.90 -3.27 11.72
CA VAL A 30 35.95 -1.92 11.15
C VAL A 30 35.01 -0.97 11.88
N SER A 31 35.31 0.35 11.79
CA SER A 31 34.46 1.36 12.42
C SER A 31 33.11 1.49 11.73
N ALA A 32 32.04 1.43 12.53
CA ALA A 32 30.67 1.75 12.07
C ALA A 32 30.40 3.26 12.07
N LEU A 33 31.11 4.03 12.92
CA LEU A 33 30.91 5.47 13.10
C LEU A 33 32.23 6.17 13.50
N PRO A 34 32.91 6.88 12.58
CA PRO A 34 32.57 7.04 11.17
C PRO A 34 32.81 5.80 10.33
N ALA A 35 31.92 5.52 9.39
CA ALA A 35 32.10 4.44 8.43
C ALA A 35 32.74 4.98 7.13
N ALA A 36 33.67 4.21 6.57
CA ALA A 36 34.20 4.51 5.24
C ALA A 36 33.18 4.13 4.15
N PRO A 37 33.13 4.84 3.01
CA PRO A 37 32.29 4.47 1.87
C PRO A 37 32.53 3.03 1.37
N THR A 38 33.77 2.55 1.42
CA THR A 38 34.14 1.17 1.10
C THR A 38 33.49 0.15 2.02
N THR A 39 33.44 0.41 3.33
CA THR A 39 32.74 -0.43 4.31
C THR A 39 31.26 -0.55 3.96
N VAL A 40 30.62 0.57 3.55
CA VAL A 40 29.20 0.57 3.14
C VAL A 40 29.02 -0.30 1.89
N VAL A 41 29.91 -0.20 0.89
CA VAL A 41 29.83 -1.05 -0.32
C VAL A 41 29.97 -2.54 0.01
N CYS A 42 30.95 -2.92 0.84
CA CYS A 42 31.12 -4.29 1.29
C CYS A 42 29.89 -4.83 2.03
N TYR A 43 29.33 -4.03 2.93
CA TYR A 43 28.08 -4.35 3.62
C TYR A 43 26.93 -4.63 2.64
N LEU A 44 26.73 -3.75 1.63
CA LEU A 44 25.69 -3.96 0.62
C LEU A 44 25.92 -5.25 -0.19
N GLY A 45 27.16 -5.55 -0.52
CA GLY A 45 27.52 -6.81 -1.17
C GLY A 45 27.14 -8.03 -0.33
N THR A 46 27.38 -7.96 0.99
CA THR A 46 26.99 -9.02 1.95
C THR A 46 25.47 -9.15 2.05
N VAL A 47 24.74 -8.04 2.08
CA VAL A 47 23.27 -8.04 2.11
C VAL A 47 22.70 -8.69 0.85
N LEU A 48 23.25 -8.38 -0.32
CA LEU A 48 22.76 -8.93 -1.60
C LEU A 48 23.11 -10.42 -1.77
N ARG A 49 24.28 -10.86 -1.33
CA ARG A 49 24.68 -12.29 -1.39
C ARG A 49 23.72 -13.20 -0.63
N ARG A 50 23.01 -12.70 0.37
CA ARG A 50 21.95 -13.47 1.07
C ARG A 50 20.74 -13.78 0.21
N GLY A 51 20.59 -13.16 -0.97
CA GLY A 51 19.52 -13.42 -1.94
C GLY A 51 18.10 -12.97 -1.53
N THR A 52 17.95 -12.35 -0.34
CA THR A 52 16.66 -11.98 0.23
C THR A 52 16.26 -10.53 -0.05
N VAL A 53 17.16 -9.74 -0.65
CA VAL A 53 16.99 -8.29 -0.85
C VAL A 53 17.21 -7.94 -2.32
N SER A 54 16.24 -7.25 -2.90
CA SER A 54 16.39 -6.70 -4.26
C SER A 54 17.26 -5.44 -4.27
N PRO A 55 17.96 -5.13 -5.36
CA PRO A 55 18.75 -3.90 -5.50
C PRO A 55 17.93 -2.62 -5.25
N SER A 56 16.65 -2.60 -5.62
CA SER A 56 15.74 -1.47 -5.37
C SER A 56 15.53 -1.20 -3.87
N SER A 57 15.66 -2.21 -3.02
CA SER A 57 15.49 -2.11 -1.57
C SER A 57 16.75 -1.63 -0.85
N LEU A 58 17.91 -1.53 -1.51
CA LEU A 58 19.18 -1.14 -0.89
C LEU A 58 19.13 0.25 -0.26
N GLN A 59 18.29 1.15 -0.77
CA GLN A 59 18.12 2.48 -0.17
C GLN A 59 17.65 2.39 1.29
N ASN A 60 16.86 1.38 1.65
CA ASN A 60 16.40 1.17 3.03
C ASN A 60 17.54 0.80 4.00
N TYR A 61 18.65 0.29 3.47
CA TYR A 61 19.85 -0.01 4.24
C TYR A 61 20.80 1.18 4.33
N LEU A 62 20.83 2.04 3.31
CA LEU A 62 21.71 3.21 3.24
C LEU A 62 21.18 4.40 4.04
N SER A 63 19.86 4.62 4.04
CA SER A 63 19.25 5.77 4.71
C SER A 63 19.54 5.80 6.21
N PRO A 64 19.45 4.68 6.98
CA PRO A 64 19.80 4.66 8.40
C PRO A 64 21.27 4.99 8.67
N ILE A 65 22.19 4.47 7.84
CA ILE A 65 23.63 4.77 7.95
C ILE A 65 23.88 6.28 7.79
N ASN A 66 23.33 6.87 6.72
CA ASN A 66 23.44 8.30 6.47
C ASN A 66 22.80 9.15 7.59
N THR A 67 21.64 8.74 8.08
CA THR A 67 20.94 9.47 9.15
C THR A 67 21.73 9.42 10.43
N ARG A 68 22.31 8.27 10.79
CA ARG A 68 23.13 8.13 12.00
C ARG A 68 24.39 9.00 11.95
N HIS A 69 25.10 9.01 10.82
CA HIS A 69 26.27 9.89 10.63
C HIS A 69 25.88 11.36 10.74
N ALA A 70 24.84 11.78 10.02
CA ALA A 70 24.37 13.15 10.08
C ALA A 70 23.92 13.59 11.49
N SER A 71 23.37 12.70 12.29
CA SER A 71 22.91 13.02 13.66
C SER A 71 24.05 13.36 14.62
N VAL A 72 25.28 12.97 14.32
CA VAL A 72 26.48 13.29 15.08
C VAL A 72 27.45 14.20 14.34
N GLY A 73 26.98 14.88 13.28
CA GLY A 73 27.77 15.87 12.54
C GLY A 73 28.82 15.26 11.58
N LEU A 74 28.77 13.96 11.31
CA LEU A 74 29.71 13.29 10.41
C LEU A 74 29.22 13.30 8.95
N PRO A 75 30.14 13.24 7.97
CA PRO A 75 29.79 13.07 6.57
C PRO A 75 28.94 11.82 6.34
N ARG A 76 28.00 11.89 5.40
CA ARG A 76 27.12 10.79 5.02
C ARG A 76 27.83 9.83 4.05
N PRO A 77 28.32 8.65 4.48
CA PRO A 77 29.21 7.81 3.67
C PRO A 77 28.51 7.21 2.45
N ALA A 78 27.20 7.07 2.48
CA ALA A 78 26.42 6.45 1.41
C ALA A 78 25.98 7.43 0.31
N LEU A 79 26.32 8.71 0.36
CA LEU A 79 26.01 9.69 -0.70
C LEU A 79 27.11 9.78 -1.77
N GLY A 80 28.31 9.23 -1.51
CA GLY A 80 29.44 9.33 -2.42
C GLY A 80 29.27 8.54 -3.72
N HIS A 81 30.01 8.94 -4.76
CA HIS A 81 30.02 8.32 -6.08
C HIS A 81 30.30 6.80 -6.02
N LEU A 82 31.20 6.37 -5.14
CA LEU A 82 31.55 4.96 -4.97
C LEU A 82 30.32 4.09 -4.63
N VAL A 83 29.51 4.52 -3.64
CA VAL A 83 28.30 3.78 -3.23
C VAL A 83 27.24 3.82 -4.33
N HIS A 84 27.10 4.96 -5.01
CA HIS A 84 26.18 5.07 -6.15
C HIS A 84 26.55 4.08 -7.28
N SER A 85 27.83 4.08 -7.68
CA SER A 85 28.34 3.18 -8.72
C SER A 85 28.20 1.70 -8.33
N ALA A 86 28.51 1.36 -7.07
CA ALA A 86 28.32 0.00 -6.56
C ALA A 86 26.86 -0.44 -6.62
N ARG A 87 25.91 0.42 -6.24
CA ARG A 87 24.46 0.11 -6.35
C ARG A 87 24.06 -0.19 -7.80
N THR A 88 24.53 0.63 -8.75
CA THR A 88 24.25 0.42 -10.18
C THR A 88 24.85 -0.90 -10.66
N GLY A 89 26.08 -1.22 -10.27
CA GLY A 89 26.73 -2.50 -10.56
C GLY A 89 25.96 -3.68 -9.99
N PHE A 90 25.57 -3.62 -8.73
CA PHE A 90 24.75 -4.66 -8.08
C PHE A 90 23.40 -4.86 -8.77
N ALA A 91 22.73 -3.78 -9.21
CA ALA A 91 21.48 -3.90 -9.94
C ALA A 91 21.66 -4.66 -11.27
N ARG A 92 22.74 -4.40 -11.99
CA ARG A 92 23.07 -5.09 -13.24
C ARG A 92 23.39 -6.57 -13.01
N LEU A 93 24.23 -6.87 -12.02
CA LEU A 93 24.59 -8.25 -11.66
C LEU A 93 23.37 -9.04 -11.19
N PHE A 94 22.51 -8.44 -10.39
CA PHE A 94 21.28 -9.09 -9.93
C PHE A 94 20.33 -9.38 -11.09
N SER A 95 20.18 -8.43 -12.03
CA SER A 95 19.34 -8.65 -13.22
C SER A 95 19.91 -9.73 -14.14
N ALA A 96 21.22 -9.84 -14.25
CA ALA A 96 21.89 -10.88 -15.06
C ALA A 96 21.80 -12.27 -14.41
N ALA A 97 21.86 -12.34 -13.06
CA ALA A 97 21.78 -13.59 -12.31
C ALA A 97 20.35 -14.13 -12.15
N ALA A 98 19.36 -13.26 -12.22
CA ALA A 98 17.95 -13.64 -12.14
C ALA A 98 17.51 -14.19 -13.50
N GLY A 99 17.70 -15.48 -13.74
CA GLY A 99 17.23 -16.17 -14.96
C GLY A 99 15.69 -16.14 -15.14
N ALA A 100 14.93 -15.72 -14.15
CA ALA A 100 13.51 -15.38 -14.22
C ALA A 100 13.35 -13.89 -13.88
N LEU A 101 12.55 -13.17 -14.68
CA LEU A 101 12.17 -11.81 -14.38
C LEU A 101 11.51 -11.79 -12.98
N PRO A 102 11.95 -10.90 -12.07
CA PRO A 102 11.34 -10.81 -10.75
C PRO A 102 9.85 -10.52 -10.91
N GLU A 103 9.02 -11.18 -10.09
CA GLU A 103 7.57 -10.91 -10.07
C GLU A 103 7.31 -9.41 -9.89
N THR A 104 6.61 -8.83 -10.85
CA THR A 104 6.22 -7.42 -10.79
C THR A 104 4.87 -7.27 -10.14
N ARG A 105 4.78 -6.33 -9.19
CA ARG A 105 3.48 -5.94 -8.61
C ARG A 105 2.69 -5.21 -9.69
N ARG A 106 1.52 -5.73 -10.01
CA ARG A 106 0.62 -5.14 -10.99
C ARG A 106 -0.71 -4.73 -10.36
N PRO A 107 -1.39 -3.73 -10.91
CA PRO A 107 -2.78 -3.42 -10.57
C PRO A 107 -3.67 -4.65 -10.68
N LEU A 108 -4.65 -4.78 -9.78
CA LEU A 108 -5.66 -5.82 -9.86
C LEU A 108 -6.68 -5.44 -10.93
N PRO A 109 -6.91 -6.25 -11.96
CA PRO A 109 -7.86 -5.92 -13.02
C PRO A 109 -9.29 -5.74 -12.50
N ALA A 110 -10.03 -4.77 -13.05
CA ALA A 110 -11.42 -4.52 -12.67
C ALA A 110 -12.34 -5.75 -12.80
N PRO A 111 -12.23 -6.59 -13.85
CA PRO A 111 -13.01 -7.83 -13.91
C PRO A 111 -12.74 -8.79 -12.75
N VAL A 112 -11.49 -8.88 -12.27
CA VAL A 112 -11.14 -9.70 -11.11
C VAL A 112 -11.77 -9.12 -9.85
N MET A 113 -11.67 -7.80 -9.64
CA MET A 113 -12.32 -7.15 -8.50
C MET A 113 -13.83 -7.32 -8.53
N TRP A 114 -14.46 -7.26 -9.70
CA TRP A 114 -15.90 -7.49 -9.83
C TRP A 114 -16.30 -8.89 -9.38
N ARG A 115 -15.53 -9.92 -9.71
CA ARG A 115 -15.75 -11.27 -9.19
C ARG A 115 -15.59 -11.36 -7.67
N ILE A 116 -14.67 -10.57 -7.08
CA ILE A 116 -14.54 -10.47 -5.62
C ILE A 116 -15.75 -9.77 -5.01
N VAL A 117 -16.32 -8.74 -5.65
CA VAL A 117 -17.59 -8.12 -5.22
C VAL A 117 -18.72 -9.15 -5.21
N THR A 118 -18.85 -9.92 -6.28
CA THR A 118 -19.85 -10.99 -6.36
C THR A 118 -19.65 -12.04 -5.27
N LEU A 119 -18.41 -12.47 -5.02
CA LEU A 119 -18.08 -13.39 -3.93
C LEU A 119 -18.50 -12.80 -2.57
N ALA A 120 -18.22 -11.52 -2.33
CA ALA A 120 -18.54 -10.84 -1.07
C ALA A 120 -20.06 -10.74 -0.80
N LEU A 121 -20.85 -10.51 -1.86
CA LEU A 121 -22.32 -10.43 -1.73
C LEU A 121 -22.97 -11.77 -1.34
N HIS A 122 -22.37 -12.89 -1.76
CA HIS A 122 -22.90 -14.23 -1.49
C HIS A 122 -22.22 -14.90 -0.30
N GLU A 123 -21.26 -14.26 0.35
CA GLU A 123 -20.53 -14.84 1.49
C GLU A 123 -21.41 -14.92 2.74
N PRO A 124 -21.70 -16.11 3.26
CA PRO A 124 -22.52 -16.26 4.47
C PRO A 124 -21.72 -15.95 5.75
N ALA A 125 -20.43 -16.29 5.79
CA ALA A 125 -19.61 -16.17 6.98
C ALA A 125 -19.19 -14.72 7.23
N PHE A 126 -19.61 -14.14 8.36
CA PHE A 126 -19.32 -12.76 8.73
C PHE A 126 -17.82 -12.43 8.69
N SER A 127 -16.97 -13.35 9.20
CA SER A 127 -15.52 -13.15 9.20
C SER A 127 -14.92 -12.99 7.80
N TRP A 128 -15.48 -13.64 6.78
CA TRP A 128 -15.06 -13.49 5.40
C TRP A 128 -15.67 -12.24 4.75
N ARG A 129 -16.91 -11.88 5.08
CA ARG A 129 -17.51 -10.62 4.62
C ARG A 129 -16.66 -9.42 5.01
N VAL A 130 -16.14 -9.38 6.25
CA VAL A 130 -15.20 -8.34 6.71
C VAL A 130 -13.98 -8.24 5.80
N ARG A 131 -13.35 -9.39 5.47
CA ARG A 131 -12.15 -9.44 4.63
C ARG A 131 -12.42 -8.98 3.20
N TRP A 132 -13.53 -9.46 2.62
CA TRP A 132 -13.88 -9.07 1.25
C TRP A 132 -14.27 -7.58 1.17
N ALA A 133 -14.98 -7.07 2.16
CA ALA A 133 -15.31 -5.65 2.23
C ALA A 133 -14.06 -4.77 2.31
N ALA A 134 -13.01 -5.18 3.02
CA ALA A 134 -11.73 -4.47 3.04
C ALA A 134 -11.11 -4.36 1.64
N LEU A 135 -11.08 -5.45 0.87
CA LEU A 135 -10.55 -5.48 -0.49
C LEU A 135 -11.34 -4.56 -1.43
N VAL A 136 -12.67 -4.66 -1.39
CA VAL A 136 -13.57 -3.85 -2.22
C VAL A 136 -13.42 -2.36 -1.86
N THR A 137 -13.39 -2.03 -0.57
CA THR A 137 -13.21 -0.65 -0.12
C THR A 137 -11.88 -0.08 -0.58
N ALA A 138 -10.77 -0.81 -0.42
CA ALA A 138 -9.45 -0.36 -0.86
C ALA A 138 -9.38 -0.08 -2.36
N PHE A 139 -10.09 -0.87 -3.17
CA PHE A 139 -10.21 -0.64 -4.60
C PHE A 139 -11.01 0.63 -4.91
N LEU A 140 -12.18 0.79 -4.29
CA LEU A 140 -13.09 1.93 -4.53
C LEU A 140 -12.47 3.26 -4.11
N VAL A 141 -11.87 3.31 -2.91
CA VAL A 141 -11.32 4.56 -2.36
C VAL A 141 -9.88 4.83 -2.81
N THR A 142 -9.22 3.88 -3.46
CA THR A 142 -7.84 3.97 -3.95
C THR A 142 -6.83 4.43 -2.89
N ARG A 143 -7.11 4.18 -1.61
CA ARG A 143 -6.26 4.59 -0.50
C ARG A 143 -5.17 3.58 -0.18
N ARG A 144 -4.16 4.00 0.61
CA ARG A 144 -3.14 3.07 1.10
C ARG A 144 -3.79 2.03 1.98
N THR A 145 -3.30 0.80 1.90
CA THR A 145 -3.83 -0.34 2.67
C THR A 145 -3.93 -0.02 4.16
N GLY A 146 -2.90 0.59 4.75
CA GLY A 146 -2.95 0.99 6.16
C GLY A 146 -4.05 2.01 6.45
N GLU A 147 -4.24 3.00 5.58
CA GLU A 147 -5.30 4.01 5.73
C GLU A 147 -6.71 3.37 5.72
N VAL A 148 -6.90 2.30 4.94
CA VAL A 148 -8.17 1.55 4.90
C VAL A 148 -8.33 0.65 6.11
N LEU A 149 -7.28 -0.08 6.50
CA LEU A 149 -7.33 -1.02 7.62
C LEU A 149 -7.44 -0.35 8.99
N ASP A 150 -7.01 0.91 9.10
CA ASP A 150 -7.11 1.73 10.31
C ASP A 150 -8.48 2.42 10.48
N LEU A 151 -9.42 2.24 9.52
CA LEU A 151 -10.78 2.76 9.65
C LEU A 151 -11.52 2.08 10.80
N GLU A 152 -12.18 2.89 11.62
CA GLU A 152 -13.13 2.44 12.62
C GLU A 152 -14.58 2.55 12.10
N LEU A 153 -15.49 1.88 12.76
CA LEU A 153 -16.92 1.91 12.41
C LEU A 153 -17.46 3.35 12.39
N GLY A 154 -17.04 4.20 13.33
CA GLY A 154 -17.45 5.60 13.44
C GLY A 154 -16.88 6.52 12.34
N ASP A 155 -15.91 6.03 11.54
CA ASP A 155 -15.33 6.81 10.44
C ASP A 155 -16.14 6.70 9.15
N VAL A 156 -17.14 5.81 9.11
CA VAL A 156 -17.87 5.48 7.89
C VAL A 156 -19.37 5.66 8.12
N THR A 157 -19.99 6.54 7.34
CA THR A 157 -21.42 6.79 7.43
C THR A 157 -22.11 6.63 6.08
N VAL A 158 -23.31 6.05 6.09
CA VAL A 158 -24.15 5.95 4.88
C VAL A 158 -24.86 7.27 4.70
N ARG A 159 -24.77 7.84 3.50
CA ARG A 159 -25.43 9.10 3.12
C ARG A 159 -26.88 8.85 2.72
N PRO A 160 -27.74 9.90 2.76
CA PRO A 160 -29.13 9.78 2.33
C PRO A 160 -29.31 9.33 0.87
N ASP A 161 -28.36 9.70 -0.03
CA ASP A 161 -28.35 9.26 -1.43
C ASP A 161 -27.91 7.80 -1.62
N GLY A 162 -27.60 7.10 -0.53
CA GLY A 162 -27.09 5.74 -0.56
C GLY A 162 -25.59 5.62 -0.80
N GLY A 163 -24.89 6.73 -1.01
CA GLY A 163 -23.43 6.79 -1.01
C GLY A 163 -22.84 6.57 0.39
N VAL A 164 -21.53 6.56 0.47
CA VAL A 164 -20.81 6.38 1.73
C VAL A 164 -19.80 7.50 1.92
N HIS A 165 -19.84 8.13 3.10
CA HIS A 165 -18.85 9.09 3.55
C HIS A 165 -17.80 8.39 4.42
N ILE A 166 -16.51 8.59 4.12
CA ILE A 166 -15.39 7.96 4.83
C ILE A 166 -14.45 9.05 5.33
N GLN A 167 -14.13 9.02 6.61
CA GLN A 167 -13.19 9.92 7.27
C GLN A 167 -11.91 9.17 7.61
N VAL A 168 -10.78 9.50 6.95
CA VAL A 168 -9.48 8.89 7.22
C VAL A 168 -8.77 9.68 8.33
N ARG A 169 -8.51 9.02 9.45
CA ARG A 169 -7.87 9.64 10.64
C ARG A 169 -6.38 9.82 10.47
N PHE A 170 -5.71 8.82 9.90
CA PHE A 170 -4.26 8.78 9.78
C PHE A 170 -3.87 8.61 8.32
N HIS A 171 -3.08 9.54 7.78
CA HIS A 171 -2.50 9.42 6.46
C HIS A 171 -1.02 9.81 6.50
N LYS A 172 -0.22 9.23 5.62
CA LYS A 172 1.21 9.56 5.50
C LYS A 172 1.37 11.03 5.13
N GLY A 173 1.82 11.84 6.08
CA GLY A 173 1.94 13.30 5.94
C GLY A 173 0.97 14.11 6.80
N ALA A 174 0.10 13.47 7.61
CA ALA A 174 -0.74 14.15 8.59
C ALA A 174 0.06 14.97 9.59
N GLU A 175 1.30 14.56 9.90
CA GLU A 175 2.23 15.27 10.79
C GLU A 175 2.66 16.64 10.25
N ARG A 176 2.53 16.87 8.92
CA ARG A 176 2.90 18.13 8.25
C ARG A 176 1.72 19.06 8.02
N ARG A 177 0.50 18.57 8.18
CA ARG A 177 -0.74 19.36 8.14
C ARG A 177 -1.27 19.44 9.56
N SER A 178 -1.85 20.58 9.91
CA SER A 178 -2.48 20.71 11.24
C SER A 178 -3.41 19.50 11.45
N ARG A 179 -3.44 18.95 12.67
CA ARG A 179 -4.32 17.82 13.09
C ARG A 179 -5.82 18.03 12.78
N LEU A 180 -6.19 19.19 12.24
CA LEU A 180 -7.55 19.61 11.91
C LEU A 180 -8.02 19.21 10.51
N GLU A 181 -7.12 18.90 9.57
CA GLU A 181 -7.51 18.47 8.23
C GLU A 181 -7.67 16.95 8.18
N ARG A 182 -8.82 16.47 8.63
CA ARG A 182 -9.24 15.07 8.38
C ARG A 182 -9.48 14.90 6.89
N LEU A 183 -8.86 13.89 6.31
CA LEU A 183 -9.08 13.57 4.91
C LEU A 183 -10.42 12.85 4.78
N THR A 184 -11.36 13.47 4.09
CA THR A 184 -12.69 12.89 3.86
C THR A 184 -12.85 12.45 2.41
N PHE A 185 -13.61 11.39 2.21
CA PHE A 185 -13.94 10.85 0.89
C PHE A 185 -15.41 10.53 0.85
N ASP A 186 -16.04 10.95 -0.24
CA ASP A 186 -17.36 10.48 -0.60
C ASP A 186 -17.22 9.40 -1.68
N VAL A 187 -17.81 8.24 -1.43
CA VAL A 187 -18.05 7.22 -2.44
C VAL A 187 -19.50 7.41 -2.89
N PRO A 188 -19.73 8.09 -4.02
CA PRO A 188 -21.09 8.32 -4.50
C PRO A 188 -21.74 7.00 -4.93
N PRO A 189 -23.09 6.92 -4.93
CA PRO A 189 -23.79 5.76 -5.49
C PRO A 189 -23.53 5.63 -6.99
N ALA A 190 -23.74 4.44 -7.54
CA ALA A 190 -23.67 4.22 -8.98
C ALA A 190 -24.74 5.06 -9.69
N ARG A 191 -24.39 5.61 -10.87
CA ARG A 191 -25.30 6.41 -11.67
C ARG A 191 -26.47 5.58 -12.19
N GLY A 192 -27.67 6.14 -12.12
CA GLY A 192 -28.87 5.61 -12.77
C GLY A 192 -29.40 4.31 -12.21
N GLY A 193 -28.93 3.83 -11.07
CA GLY A 193 -29.34 2.51 -10.60
C GLY A 193 -29.61 2.39 -9.11
N HIS A 194 -30.66 1.64 -8.78
CA HIS A 194 -30.98 1.23 -7.42
C HIS A 194 -30.06 0.09 -6.92
N TYR A 195 -29.34 -0.57 -7.83
CA TYR A 195 -28.45 -1.72 -7.53
C TYR A 195 -26.98 -1.34 -7.67
N ASP A 196 -26.28 -1.29 -6.55
CA ASP A 196 -24.87 -0.91 -6.45
C ASP A 196 -24.10 -2.00 -5.67
N PRO A 197 -23.70 -3.08 -6.34
CA PRO A 197 -23.02 -4.22 -5.70
C PRO A 197 -21.80 -3.85 -4.85
N PRO A 198 -20.87 -2.97 -5.30
CA PRO A 198 -19.72 -2.61 -4.49
C PRO A 198 -20.10 -1.89 -3.18
N LEU A 199 -21.04 -0.94 -3.22
CA LEU A 199 -21.51 -0.28 -2.02
C LEU A 199 -22.39 -1.18 -1.14
N LEU A 200 -23.14 -2.12 -1.73
CA LEU A 200 -23.92 -3.09 -0.96
C LEU A 200 -23.01 -3.96 -0.08
N VAL A 201 -21.81 -4.34 -0.55
CA VAL A 201 -20.83 -5.08 0.27
C VAL A 201 -20.49 -4.30 1.53
N LEU A 202 -20.15 -3.01 1.40
CA LEU A 202 -19.79 -2.17 2.54
C LEU A 202 -21.00 -1.87 3.44
N ARG A 203 -22.13 -1.51 2.84
CA ARG A 203 -23.37 -1.20 3.59
C ARG A 203 -23.87 -2.42 4.37
N ARG A 204 -23.79 -3.62 3.82
CA ARG A 204 -24.12 -4.86 4.53
C ARG A 204 -23.19 -5.07 5.74
N LEU A 205 -21.89 -4.87 5.58
CA LEU A 205 -20.97 -4.95 6.72
C LEU A 205 -21.31 -3.95 7.81
N LEU A 206 -21.60 -2.69 7.45
CA LEU A 206 -22.01 -1.65 8.41
C LEU A 206 -23.31 -2.05 9.13
N ALA A 207 -24.30 -2.54 8.41
CA ALA A 207 -25.57 -3.01 8.98
C ALA A 207 -25.35 -4.17 9.97
N ASP A 208 -24.53 -5.16 9.61
CA ASP A 208 -24.19 -6.29 10.50
C ASP A 208 -23.52 -5.80 11.80
N LEU A 209 -22.60 -4.84 11.69
CA LEU A 209 -21.90 -4.29 12.87
C LEU A 209 -22.83 -3.46 13.76
N HIS A 210 -23.71 -2.64 13.17
CA HIS A 210 -24.69 -1.87 13.91
C HIS A 210 -25.73 -2.78 14.59
N ALA A 211 -26.21 -3.82 13.91
CA ALA A 211 -27.10 -4.83 14.50
C ALA A 211 -26.45 -5.56 15.69
N ALA A 212 -25.15 -5.83 15.59
CA ALA A 212 -24.36 -6.37 16.69
C ALA A 212 -24.01 -5.35 17.79
N ARG A 213 -24.46 -4.11 17.70
CA ARG A 213 -24.13 -3.00 18.61
C ARG A 213 -22.63 -2.80 18.83
N ALA A 214 -21.84 -2.99 17.75
CA ALA A 214 -20.40 -2.78 17.80
C ALA A 214 -20.07 -1.31 18.15
N PRO A 215 -19.07 -1.05 19.02
CA PRO A 215 -18.72 0.32 19.38
C PRO A 215 -18.14 1.08 18.18
N PRO A 216 -18.32 2.41 18.09
CA PRO A 216 -17.78 3.24 17.01
C PRO A 216 -16.26 3.13 16.85
N SER A 217 -15.52 2.85 17.94
CA SER A 217 -14.07 2.67 17.95
C SER A 217 -13.61 1.28 17.49
N ARG A 218 -14.55 0.39 17.12
CA ARG A 218 -14.18 -0.89 16.54
C ARG A 218 -13.53 -0.71 15.17
N LEU A 219 -12.38 -1.32 14.96
CA LEU A 219 -11.77 -1.41 13.63
C LEU A 219 -12.73 -2.09 12.65
N LEU A 220 -13.07 -1.37 11.58
CA LEU A 220 -14.10 -1.78 10.62
C LEU A 220 -13.76 -3.13 9.96
N PHE A 221 -12.49 -3.32 9.62
CA PHE A 221 -12.02 -4.49 8.87
C PHE A 221 -11.24 -5.51 9.72
N ALA A 222 -11.39 -5.47 11.05
CA ALA A 222 -10.86 -6.52 11.91
C ALA A 222 -11.83 -7.71 11.99
N PRO A 223 -11.49 -8.90 11.44
CA PRO A 223 -12.32 -10.09 11.58
C PRO A 223 -12.52 -10.48 13.03
N PRO A 224 -13.62 -11.16 13.38
CA PRO A 224 -13.83 -11.69 14.74
C PRO A 224 -12.65 -12.55 15.21
N GLY A 225 -12.26 -12.39 16.47
CA GLY A 225 -11.13 -13.09 17.07
C GLY A 225 -9.75 -12.49 16.78
N MET A 226 -9.63 -11.52 15.89
CA MET A 226 -8.38 -10.81 15.68
C MET A 226 -8.14 -9.81 16.81
N ARG A 227 -7.04 -10.00 17.57
CA ARG A 227 -6.69 -9.17 18.74
C ARG A 227 -5.77 -7.99 18.41
N ARG A 228 -5.32 -7.88 17.17
CA ARG A 228 -4.45 -6.80 16.67
C ARG A 228 -5.08 -6.10 15.47
N SER A 229 -4.59 -4.91 15.13
CA SER A 229 -4.95 -4.25 13.87
C SER A 229 -4.50 -5.11 12.68
N PRO A 230 -5.34 -5.23 11.64
CA PRO A 230 -4.96 -5.91 10.40
C PRO A 230 -3.76 -5.19 9.74
N THR A 231 -2.95 -5.96 9.03
CA THR A 231 -1.77 -5.46 8.32
C THR A 231 -1.92 -5.61 6.81
N SER A 232 -0.99 -5.01 6.06
CA SER A 232 -0.91 -5.20 4.60
C SER A 232 -0.69 -6.67 4.20
N ASP A 233 -0.03 -7.45 5.05
CA ASP A 233 0.20 -8.88 4.81
C ASP A 233 -1.09 -9.68 5.02
N ASP A 234 -1.88 -9.33 6.05
CA ASP A 234 -3.22 -9.92 6.22
C ASP A 234 -4.09 -9.65 4.99
N MET A 235 -4.13 -8.41 4.52
CA MET A 235 -4.91 -8.06 3.33
C MET A 235 -4.41 -8.75 2.05
N THR A 236 -3.10 -8.97 1.93
CA THR A 236 -2.53 -9.78 0.85
C THR A 236 -3.00 -11.22 0.95
N SER A 237 -3.00 -11.82 2.15
CA SER A 237 -3.50 -13.17 2.39
C SER A 237 -5.00 -13.28 2.10
N TRP A 238 -5.79 -12.26 2.43
CA TRP A 238 -7.22 -12.22 2.08
C TRP A 238 -7.44 -12.16 0.58
N LEU A 239 -6.67 -11.35 -0.14
CA LEU A 239 -6.73 -11.31 -1.60
C LEU A 239 -6.41 -12.68 -2.20
N GLN A 240 -5.34 -13.33 -1.75
CA GLN A 240 -4.98 -14.66 -2.23
C GLN A 240 -6.08 -15.69 -1.96
N ALA A 241 -6.71 -15.65 -0.78
CA ALA A 241 -7.84 -16.51 -0.46
C ALA A 241 -9.07 -16.26 -1.37
N ALA A 242 -9.35 -14.98 -1.71
CA ALA A 242 -10.41 -14.65 -2.65
C ALA A 242 -10.12 -15.21 -4.05
N LEU A 243 -8.89 -15.01 -4.54
CA LEU A 243 -8.44 -15.49 -5.84
C LEU A 243 -8.51 -17.03 -5.92
N GLN A 244 -8.06 -17.72 -4.88
CA GLN A 244 -8.14 -19.19 -4.78
C GLN A 244 -9.58 -19.68 -4.85
N ARG A 245 -10.50 -19.06 -4.09
CA ARG A 245 -11.93 -19.43 -4.12
C ARG A 245 -12.59 -19.20 -5.48
N LEU A 246 -12.08 -18.23 -6.23
CA LEU A 246 -12.56 -17.87 -7.56
C LEU A 246 -11.88 -18.69 -8.68
N GLY A 247 -10.89 -19.52 -8.36
CA GLY A 247 -10.07 -20.23 -9.34
C GLY A 247 -9.27 -19.30 -10.25
N ILE A 248 -8.81 -18.15 -9.72
CA ILE A 248 -8.07 -17.15 -10.48
C ILE A 248 -6.60 -17.19 -10.06
N SER A 249 -5.70 -17.29 -11.05
CA SER A 249 -4.27 -17.15 -10.86
C SER A 249 -3.76 -15.85 -11.50
N ALA A 250 -2.74 -15.24 -10.89
CA ALA A 250 -2.04 -14.15 -11.53
C ALA A 250 -1.29 -14.66 -12.77
N PRO A 251 -1.16 -13.85 -13.82
CA PRO A 251 -0.34 -14.21 -14.98
C PRO A 251 1.13 -14.49 -14.57
N PRO A 252 1.88 -15.28 -15.35
CA PRO A 252 3.30 -15.49 -15.08
C PRO A 252 4.08 -14.19 -14.91
N GLY A 253 4.94 -14.11 -13.91
CA GLY A 253 5.71 -12.89 -13.59
C GLY A 253 4.92 -11.76 -12.95
N VAL A 254 3.62 -11.96 -12.65
CA VAL A 254 2.77 -10.98 -11.98
C VAL A 254 2.50 -11.41 -10.54
N LYS A 255 2.65 -10.46 -9.61
CA LYS A 255 2.25 -10.63 -8.22
C LYS A 255 1.14 -9.68 -7.84
N TRP A 256 0.01 -10.22 -7.42
CA TRP A 256 -1.05 -9.45 -6.80
C TRP A 256 -0.94 -9.50 -5.28
N CYS A 257 -1.02 -8.34 -4.66
CA CYS A 257 -0.93 -8.15 -3.20
C CYS A 257 -1.90 -7.04 -2.76
N SER A 258 -1.91 -6.68 -1.49
CA SER A 258 -2.73 -5.59 -0.95
C SER A 258 -2.62 -4.28 -1.75
N TYR A 259 -1.45 -3.98 -2.28
CA TYR A 259 -1.19 -2.81 -3.12
C TYR A 259 -1.89 -2.86 -4.48
N SER A 260 -2.17 -4.07 -4.98
CA SER A 260 -2.81 -4.29 -6.28
C SER A 260 -4.25 -3.79 -6.32
N ALA A 261 -4.96 -3.81 -5.19
CA ALA A 261 -6.32 -3.24 -5.10
C ALA A 261 -6.30 -1.73 -5.35
N ARG A 262 -5.37 -0.99 -4.70
CA ARG A 262 -5.19 0.45 -4.92
C ARG A 262 -4.82 0.78 -6.37
N GLY A 263 -3.86 0.04 -6.94
CA GLY A 263 -3.46 0.22 -8.34
C GLY A 263 -4.61 -0.11 -9.30
N GLY A 264 -5.39 -1.15 -9.01
CA GLY A 264 -6.55 -1.54 -9.79
C GLY A 264 -7.63 -0.46 -9.82
N GLY A 265 -7.97 0.12 -8.66
CA GLY A 265 -8.91 1.24 -8.57
C GLY A 265 -8.42 2.47 -9.33
N ALA A 266 -7.13 2.84 -9.19
CA ALA A 266 -6.52 3.94 -9.93
C ALA A 266 -6.57 3.72 -11.46
N THR A 267 -6.28 2.50 -11.91
CA THR A 267 -6.39 2.12 -13.33
C THR A 267 -7.84 2.19 -13.80
N ALA A 268 -8.79 1.65 -13.03
CA ALA A 268 -10.21 1.69 -13.37
C ALA A 268 -10.75 3.12 -13.48
N LEU A 269 -10.38 4.01 -12.56
CA LEU A 269 -10.73 5.44 -12.61
C LEU A 269 -10.21 6.10 -13.89
N HIS A 270 -8.96 5.81 -14.26
CA HIS A 270 -8.37 6.33 -15.50
C HIS A 270 -9.08 5.80 -16.74
N LEU A 271 -9.38 4.51 -16.78
CA LEU A 271 -10.13 3.88 -17.88
C LEU A 271 -11.56 4.43 -18.04
N CYS A 272 -12.17 4.88 -16.94
CA CYS A 272 -13.46 5.58 -16.96
C CYS A 272 -13.36 7.03 -17.42
N GLY A 273 -12.17 7.58 -17.64
CA GLY A 273 -11.98 8.93 -18.18
C GLY A 273 -11.48 9.96 -17.15
N LEU A 274 -11.19 9.56 -15.88
CA LEU A 274 -10.59 10.49 -14.95
C LEU A 274 -9.14 10.81 -15.38
N SER A 275 -8.82 12.09 -15.41
CA SER A 275 -7.48 12.53 -15.79
C SER A 275 -6.41 12.04 -14.81
N PRO A 276 -5.14 11.84 -15.23
CA PRO A 276 -4.08 11.43 -14.31
C PRO A 276 -3.89 12.36 -13.09
N PRO A 277 -4.01 13.70 -13.20
CA PRO A 277 -4.05 14.57 -12.02
C PRO A 277 -5.24 14.30 -11.09
N GLY A 278 -6.44 14.03 -11.64
CA GLY A 278 -7.63 13.66 -10.86
C GLY A 278 -7.42 12.33 -10.12
N VAL A 279 -6.84 11.33 -10.77
CA VAL A 279 -6.45 10.07 -10.11
C VAL A 279 -5.42 10.33 -9.01
N ALA A 280 -4.41 11.17 -9.26
CA ALA A 280 -3.38 11.53 -8.26
C ALA A 280 -4.00 12.22 -7.03
N GLN A 281 -5.02 13.05 -7.23
CA GLN A 281 -5.79 13.67 -6.15
C GLN A 281 -6.51 12.62 -5.29
N LEU A 282 -7.22 11.69 -5.90
CA LEU A 282 -7.89 10.59 -5.19
C LEU A 282 -6.89 9.67 -4.48
N LEU A 283 -5.73 9.42 -5.07
CA LEU A 283 -4.63 8.70 -4.44
C LEU A 283 -4.00 9.47 -3.25
N GLY A 284 -4.25 10.77 -3.11
CA GLY A 284 -3.66 11.63 -2.09
C GLY A 284 -2.19 11.92 -2.32
N HIS A 285 -1.79 12.10 -3.57
CA HIS A 285 -0.45 12.55 -3.93
C HIS A 285 -0.32 14.06 -3.68
N LYS A 286 0.85 14.47 -3.17
CA LYS A 286 1.13 15.88 -2.89
C LYS A 286 1.08 16.69 -4.19
N GLY A 287 0.32 17.79 -4.19
CA GLY A 287 0.20 18.69 -5.34
C GLY A 287 -0.47 18.06 -6.56
N ASN A 288 -1.21 16.95 -6.38
CA ASN A 288 -1.87 16.22 -7.46
C ASN A 288 -0.93 15.82 -8.61
N ASP A 289 0.37 15.60 -8.29
CA ASP A 289 1.39 15.24 -9.28
C ASP A 289 1.07 13.88 -9.92
N PRO A 290 0.80 13.84 -11.23
CA PRO A 290 0.40 12.61 -11.92
C PRO A 290 1.57 11.64 -12.14
N ARG A 291 2.83 12.10 -12.08
CA ARG A 291 4.00 11.26 -12.39
C ARG A 291 4.06 9.98 -11.54
N THR A 292 3.82 10.10 -10.24
CA THR A 292 3.79 8.93 -9.35
C THR A 292 2.59 8.03 -9.64
N ALA A 293 1.42 8.60 -9.99
CA ALA A 293 0.24 7.83 -10.35
C ALA A 293 0.48 7.02 -11.62
N LEU A 294 1.01 7.66 -12.66
CA LEU A 294 1.35 7.02 -13.95
C LEU A 294 2.44 5.95 -13.80
N ALA A 295 3.49 6.23 -13.01
CA ALA A 295 4.63 5.33 -12.89
C ALA A 295 4.32 4.06 -12.05
N HIS A 296 3.40 4.13 -11.09
CA HIS A 296 3.27 3.09 -10.07
C HIS A 296 1.86 2.53 -9.87
N TYR A 297 0.83 3.22 -10.35
CA TYR A 297 -0.56 2.85 -10.03
C TYR A 297 -1.45 2.66 -11.25
N ILE A 298 -1.21 3.37 -12.36
CA ILE A 298 -2.04 3.28 -13.56
C ILE A 298 -1.36 2.33 -14.55
N ASP A 299 -2.08 1.28 -14.91
CA ASP A 299 -1.68 0.41 -16.02
C ASP A 299 -2.27 0.96 -17.33
N LEU A 300 -1.44 1.67 -18.09
CA LEU A 300 -1.84 2.27 -19.36
C LEU A 300 -2.15 1.24 -20.45
N LEU A 301 -1.75 -0.01 -20.27
CA LEU A 301 -2.01 -1.11 -21.20
C LEU A 301 -3.23 -1.94 -20.81
N ALA A 302 -3.86 -1.63 -19.67
CA ALA A 302 -5.03 -2.35 -19.21
C ALA A 302 -6.20 -2.16 -20.22
N PRO A 303 -6.89 -3.24 -20.60
CA PRO A 303 -8.03 -3.14 -21.49
C PRO A 303 -9.21 -2.43 -20.82
N ARG A 304 -9.96 -1.66 -21.57
CA ARG A 304 -11.24 -1.12 -21.11
C ARG A 304 -12.21 -2.27 -20.84
N SER A 305 -12.96 -2.16 -19.74
CA SER A 305 -13.96 -3.17 -19.39
C SER A 305 -15.19 -2.51 -18.77
N ALA A 306 -16.35 -3.14 -18.92
CA ALA A 306 -17.59 -2.68 -18.29
C ALA A 306 -17.48 -2.67 -16.76
N GLU A 307 -16.73 -3.60 -16.21
CA GLU A 307 -16.51 -3.71 -14.77
C GLU A 307 -15.76 -2.49 -14.20
N ALA A 308 -14.83 -1.91 -14.96
CA ALA A 308 -14.17 -0.67 -14.57
C ALA A 308 -15.22 0.44 -14.39
N TRP A 309 -16.17 0.55 -15.31
CA TRP A 309 -17.25 1.52 -15.22
C TRP A 309 -18.20 1.22 -14.05
N TRP A 310 -18.60 -0.01 -13.83
CA TRP A 310 -19.46 -0.39 -12.70
C TRP A 310 -18.82 -0.12 -11.34
N LEU A 311 -17.49 -0.27 -11.23
CA LEU A 311 -16.76 -0.01 -10.00
C LEU A 311 -16.47 1.48 -9.81
N CYS A 312 -15.98 2.18 -10.82
CA CYS A 312 -15.36 3.49 -10.72
C CYS A 312 -16.03 4.60 -11.53
N GLY A 313 -16.95 4.29 -12.45
CA GLY A 313 -17.68 5.29 -13.27
C GLY A 313 -18.49 6.29 -12.44
N ARG A 314 -18.79 5.95 -11.18
CA ARG A 314 -19.43 6.81 -10.18
C ARG A 314 -18.69 8.11 -9.88
N TYR A 315 -17.37 8.14 -10.09
CA TYR A 315 -16.52 9.31 -9.83
C TYR A 315 -16.39 10.23 -11.04
N ILE A 316 -16.95 9.85 -12.18
CA ILE A 316 -16.90 10.66 -13.40
C ILE A 316 -18.09 11.62 -13.41
N PRO A 317 -17.92 12.91 -13.72
CA PRO A 317 -18.97 13.92 -13.74
C PRO A 317 -20.09 13.65 -14.72
#